data_d48b5bd0c49f73a35f752fd49b4b8161
#
_entry.id   d48b5bd0c49f73a35f752fd49b4b8161
#
_cell.length_a   1.000
_cell.length_b   1.000
_cell.length_c   1.000
_cell.angle_alpha   90.00
_cell.angle_beta   90.00
_cell.angle_gamma   90.00
#
_symmetry.space_group_name_H-M   'P 1'
#
loop_
_entity.id
_entity.type
_entity.pdbx_description
1 polymer ?
#
loop_
_entity_poly.entity_id
_entity_poly.type
_entity_poly.pdbx_seq_one_letter_code
_entity_poly.pdbx_strand_id
1 'polypeptide(L)'
;SDMVAAMAPKPVIILGQEKDFFDARGFEEAASRLKNLYRLLGAEGNFQSFLGKDYHGYSKPNREAMYGWFNRQTGVTKGQVEPELTMEKRNGLQCTASGQVAELKPATEFTINRELSHRLRAVRPALSGEALLSAVQETLRLPPRLGVPDYRILQPIPNRDFPKSSFVTYAVE
;
A
#
# COMPACT_ATOMS: atom_id res chain seq x y z
N SER A 1 3.21 8.22 3.46
CA SER A 1 2.94 9.04 4.67
C SER A 1 1.52 9.57 4.70
N ASP A 2 0.93 9.98 3.59
CA ASP A 2 -0.36 10.69 3.54
C ASP A 2 -1.54 9.85 4.04
N MET A 3 -1.58 8.56 3.70
CA MET A 3 -2.60 7.64 4.23
C MET A 3 -2.54 7.55 5.77
N VAL A 4 -1.32 7.51 6.33
CA VAL A 4 -1.13 7.50 7.79
C VAL A 4 -1.47 8.87 8.40
N ALA A 5 -1.12 9.96 7.72
CA ALA A 5 -1.48 11.31 8.13
C ALA A 5 -3.00 11.51 8.19
N ALA A 6 -3.74 10.91 7.25
CA ALA A 6 -5.20 10.96 7.24
C ALA A 6 -5.88 10.27 8.44
N MET A 7 -5.15 9.44 9.19
CA MET A 7 -5.65 8.81 10.41
C MET A 7 -5.60 9.74 11.62
N ALA A 8 -4.79 10.80 11.58
CA ALA A 8 -4.64 11.72 12.70
C ALA A 8 -5.99 12.39 13.06
N PRO A 9 -6.28 12.60 14.33
CA PRO A 9 -5.46 12.38 15.53
C PRO A 9 -5.61 10.99 16.18
N LYS A 10 -6.16 9.99 15.48
CA LYS A 10 -6.34 8.63 16.01
C LYS A 10 -5.00 7.98 16.34
N PRO A 11 -4.94 7.08 17.34
CA PRO A 11 -3.70 6.40 17.72
C PRO A 11 -3.13 5.56 16.58
N VAL A 12 -1.85 5.76 16.26
CA VAL A 12 -1.12 5.03 15.21
C VAL A 12 0.28 4.70 15.68
N ILE A 13 0.72 3.48 15.43
CA ILE A 13 2.13 3.08 15.46
C ILE A 13 2.57 2.67 14.07
N ILE A 14 3.76 3.12 13.65
CA ILE A 14 4.44 2.62 12.45
C ILE A 14 5.66 1.80 12.86
N LEU A 15 5.86 0.69 12.16
CA LEU A 15 6.94 -0.25 12.45
C LEU A 15 7.80 -0.43 11.20
N GLY A 16 9.11 -0.39 11.38
CA GLY A 16 10.09 -0.62 10.31
C GLY A 16 11.20 -1.55 10.78
N GLN A 17 12.12 -1.85 9.86
CA GLN A 17 13.33 -2.62 10.13
C GLN A 17 14.54 -1.91 9.53
N GLU A 18 15.64 -1.87 10.26
CA GLU A 18 16.87 -1.17 9.86
C GLU A 18 17.53 -1.81 8.62
N LYS A 19 17.44 -3.14 8.51
CA LYS A 19 18.05 -3.92 7.41
C LYS A 19 17.01 -4.34 6.35
N ASP A 20 15.90 -3.60 6.27
CA ASP A 20 14.87 -3.84 5.26
C ASP A 20 15.34 -3.38 3.87
N PHE A 21 14.69 -3.85 2.81
CA PHE A 21 14.82 -3.28 1.48
C PHE A 21 14.13 -1.91 1.35
N PHE A 22 13.27 -1.54 2.30
CA PHE A 22 12.79 -0.18 2.45
C PHE A 22 13.83 0.71 3.13
N ASP A 23 13.99 1.93 2.64
CA ASP A 23 14.99 2.86 3.17
C ASP A 23 14.67 3.27 4.62
N ALA A 24 15.59 2.95 5.53
CA ALA A 24 15.44 3.28 6.95
C ALA A 24 15.40 4.80 7.18
N ARG A 25 16.16 5.60 6.40
CA ARG A 25 16.13 7.07 6.50
C ARG A 25 14.79 7.63 6.04
N GLY A 26 14.23 7.06 4.97
CA GLY A 26 12.88 7.41 4.52
C GLY A 26 11.82 7.10 5.57
N PHE A 27 11.96 5.98 6.31
CA PHE A 27 11.11 5.67 7.45
C PHE A 27 11.25 6.71 8.58
N GLU A 28 12.47 7.08 8.95
CA GLU A 28 12.74 8.07 10.01
C GLU A 28 12.21 9.47 9.64
N GLU A 29 12.39 9.88 8.38
CA GLU A 29 11.84 11.14 7.87
C GLU A 29 10.31 11.15 7.92
N ALA A 30 9.66 10.09 7.45
CA ALA A 30 8.21 9.94 7.51
C ALA A 30 7.71 9.95 8.97
N ALA A 31 8.40 9.27 9.88
CA ALA A 31 8.09 9.26 11.31
C ALA A 31 8.18 10.67 11.92
N SER A 32 9.24 11.41 11.58
CA SER A 32 9.43 12.78 12.05
C SER A 32 8.31 13.72 11.57
N ARG A 33 7.94 13.65 10.29
CA ARG A 33 6.85 14.43 9.70
C ARG A 33 5.50 14.12 10.36
N LEU A 34 5.21 12.84 10.56
CA LEU A 34 3.98 12.40 11.22
C LEU A 34 3.94 12.83 12.68
N LYS A 35 5.05 12.70 13.42
CA LYS A 35 5.15 13.19 14.80
C LYS A 35 4.86 14.69 14.90
N ASN A 36 5.40 15.48 13.98
CA ASN A 36 5.11 16.91 13.94
C ASN A 36 3.63 17.22 13.65
N LEU A 37 3.00 16.46 12.75
CA LEU A 37 1.56 16.62 12.48
C LEU A 37 0.74 16.33 13.73
N TYR A 38 1.01 15.21 14.42
CA TYR A 38 0.30 14.84 15.65
C TYR A 38 0.51 15.87 16.77
N ARG A 39 1.71 16.44 16.87
CA ARG A 39 2.00 17.53 17.82
C ARG A 39 1.19 18.78 17.49
N LEU A 40 1.11 19.18 16.23
CA LEU A 40 0.30 20.33 15.80
C LEU A 40 -1.19 20.15 16.09
N LEU A 41 -1.66 18.91 16.07
CA LEU A 41 -3.04 18.56 16.41
C LEU A 41 -3.29 18.35 17.91
N GLY A 42 -2.27 18.59 18.76
CA GLY A 42 -2.39 18.37 20.21
C GLY A 42 -2.50 16.89 20.60
N ALA A 43 -2.12 15.97 19.72
CA ALA A 43 -2.28 14.53 19.88
C ALA A 43 -0.95 13.76 19.81
N GLU A 44 0.16 14.35 20.25
CA GLU A 44 1.50 13.77 20.15
C GLU A 44 1.59 12.36 20.75
N GLY A 45 0.88 12.12 21.88
CA GLY A 45 0.82 10.81 22.54
C GLY A 45 0.13 9.71 21.70
N ASN A 46 -0.56 10.08 20.64
CA ASN A 46 -1.26 9.17 19.72
C ASN A 46 -0.41 8.73 18.53
N PHE A 47 0.86 9.10 18.48
CA PHE A 47 1.77 8.63 17.45
C PHE A 47 3.02 7.99 18.04
N GLN A 48 3.39 6.85 17.54
CA GLN A 48 4.66 6.19 17.83
C GLN A 48 5.27 5.60 16.57
N SER A 49 6.60 5.57 16.52
CA SER A 49 7.38 4.81 15.53
C SER A 49 8.34 3.89 16.26
N PHE A 50 8.63 2.73 15.66
CA PHE A 50 9.65 1.81 16.14
C PHE A 50 10.40 1.22 14.95
N LEU A 51 11.73 1.34 14.98
CA LEU A 51 12.63 0.76 13.97
C LEU A 51 13.38 -0.41 14.62
N GLY A 52 13.04 -1.63 14.22
CA GLY A 52 13.73 -2.85 14.62
C GLY A 52 15.09 -2.98 13.93
N LYS A 53 15.97 -3.83 14.44
CA LYS A 53 17.35 -4.03 13.92
C LYS A 53 17.47 -5.20 12.97
N ASP A 54 16.37 -5.74 12.48
CA ASP A 54 16.30 -6.97 11.71
C ASP A 54 16.10 -6.72 10.21
N TYR A 55 16.02 -7.79 9.43
CA TYR A 55 15.65 -7.78 8.02
C TYR A 55 14.15 -7.59 7.84
N HIS A 56 13.71 -7.48 6.57
CA HIS A 56 12.31 -7.41 6.23
C HIS A 56 11.49 -8.49 6.92
N GLY A 57 10.47 -8.07 7.67
CA GLY A 57 9.58 -8.97 8.41
C GLY A 57 9.07 -8.36 9.71
N TYR A 58 8.24 -9.13 10.38
CA TYR A 58 7.60 -8.73 11.63
C TYR A 58 8.31 -9.41 12.81
N SER A 59 9.48 -8.91 13.16
CA SER A 59 10.36 -9.47 14.18
C SER A 59 9.74 -9.41 15.58
N LYS A 60 10.26 -10.22 16.50
CA LYS A 60 9.78 -10.20 17.90
C LYS A 60 9.84 -8.81 18.53
N PRO A 61 10.92 -8.01 18.41
CA PRO A 61 10.92 -6.64 18.91
C PRO A 61 9.82 -5.74 18.32
N ASN A 62 9.50 -5.89 17.03
CA ASN A 62 8.41 -5.16 16.40
C ASN A 62 7.05 -5.56 16.98
N ARG A 63 6.83 -6.87 17.20
CA ARG A 63 5.60 -7.37 17.82
C ARG A 63 5.46 -6.88 19.25
N GLU A 64 6.53 -6.90 20.04
CA GLU A 64 6.53 -6.40 21.40
C GLU A 64 6.27 -4.90 21.49
N ALA A 65 6.85 -4.11 20.58
CA ALA A 65 6.55 -2.69 20.45
C ALA A 65 5.06 -2.46 20.13
N MET A 66 4.48 -3.28 19.24
CA MET A 66 3.04 -3.25 18.93
C MET A 66 2.20 -3.62 20.16
N TYR A 67 2.54 -4.69 20.89
CA TYR A 67 1.79 -5.08 22.10
C TYR A 67 1.79 -3.96 23.12
N GLY A 68 2.94 -3.36 23.38
CA GLY A 68 3.05 -2.23 24.30
C GLY A 68 2.21 -1.02 23.85
N TRP A 69 2.18 -0.77 22.55
CA TRP A 69 1.35 0.30 22.00
C TRP A 69 -0.14 0.04 22.19
N PHE A 70 -0.65 -1.11 21.73
CA PHE A 70 -2.07 -1.44 21.85
C PHE A 70 -2.51 -1.52 23.31
N ASN A 71 -1.71 -2.14 24.18
CA ASN A 71 -2.02 -2.23 25.59
C ASN A 71 -2.14 -0.86 26.25
N ARG A 72 -1.27 0.08 25.90
CA ARG A 72 -1.34 1.46 26.39
C ARG A 72 -2.58 2.19 25.90
N GLN A 73 -2.96 1.99 24.63
CA GLN A 73 -4.12 2.67 24.04
C GLN A 73 -5.46 2.08 24.53
N THR A 74 -5.52 0.80 24.80
CA THR A 74 -6.76 0.11 25.20
C THR A 74 -6.90 -0.05 26.72
N GLY A 75 -5.80 0.04 27.47
CA GLY A 75 -5.81 -0.21 28.92
C GLY A 75 -6.07 -1.66 29.32
N VAL A 76 -6.08 -2.62 28.36
CA VAL A 76 -6.43 -4.02 28.61
C VAL A 76 -5.38 -4.72 29.47
N THR A 77 -4.10 -4.48 29.21
CA THR A 77 -2.99 -5.03 29.99
C THR A 77 -1.78 -4.10 29.95
N LYS A 78 -0.83 -4.32 30.84
CA LYS A 78 0.48 -3.61 30.82
C LYS A 78 1.60 -4.46 30.22
N GLY A 79 1.32 -5.73 29.88
CA GLY A 79 2.29 -6.63 29.29
C GLY A 79 2.70 -6.19 27.87
N GLN A 80 3.98 -6.30 27.57
CA GLN A 80 4.51 -6.07 26.23
C GLN A 80 5.47 -7.16 25.78
N VAL A 81 5.86 -8.05 26.67
CA VAL A 81 6.78 -9.16 26.37
C VAL A 81 5.99 -10.29 25.72
N GLU A 82 6.47 -10.76 24.58
CA GLU A 82 5.88 -11.91 23.91
C GLU A 82 6.17 -13.19 24.69
N PRO A 83 5.16 -13.98 25.05
CA PRO A 83 5.37 -15.26 25.69
C PRO A 83 6.07 -16.23 24.72
N GLU A 84 6.55 -17.36 25.25
CA GLU A 84 7.00 -18.44 24.39
C GLU A 84 5.83 -18.99 23.58
N LEU A 85 5.98 -19.01 22.25
CA LEU A 85 4.92 -19.41 21.33
C LEU A 85 5.21 -20.80 20.75
N THR A 86 4.23 -21.66 20.83
CA THR A 86 4.26 -22.94 20.08
C THR A 86 3.67 -22.70 18.70
N MET A 87 4.49 -22.89 17.66
CA MET A 87 4.05 -22.70 16.28
C MET A 87 3.17 -23.88 15.84
N GLU A 88 2.00 -23.55 15.32
CA GLU A 88 1.10 -24.53 14.73
C GLU A 88 1.71 -25.17 13.47
N LYS A 89 1.40 -26.45 13.24
CA LYS A 89 1.81 -27.13 12.02
C LYS A 89 1.05 -26.56 10.83
N ARG A 90 1.76 -26.41 9.70
CA ARG A 90 1.21 -25.82 8.47
C ARG A 90 -0.12 -26.44 8.03
N ASN A 91 -0.26 -27.75 8.11
CA ASN A 91 -1.49 -28.44 7.75
C ASN A 91 -2.65 -28.17 8.71
N GLY A 92 -2.37 -27.88 9.98
CA GLY A 92 -3.40 -27.46 10.94
C GLY A 92 -3.95 -26.05 10.68
N LEU A 93 -3.24 -25.24 9.90
CA LEU A 93 -3.65 -23.87 9.53
C LEU A 93 -4.43 -23.82 8.21
N GLN A 94 -4.57 -24.96 7.51
CA GLN A 94 -5.31 -25.02 6.25
C GLN A 94 -6.82 -25.01 6.51
N CYS A 95 -7.55 -24.16 5.81
CA CYS A 95 -9.02 -24.10 5.89
C CYS A 95 -9.73 -25.02 4.90
N THR A 96 -8.99 -25.73 4.06
CA THR A 96 -9.49 -26.77 3.14
C THR A 96 -8.58 -27.99 3.21
N ALA A 97 -9.08 -29.14 2.79
CA ALA A 97 -8.33 -30.41 2.89
C ALA A 97 -6.98 -30.39 2.15
N SER A 98 -6.89 -29.73 1.00
CA SER A 98 -5.66 -29.60 0.21
C SER A 98 -4.94 -28.26 0.45
N GLY A 99 -5.51 -27.35 1.24
CA GLY A 99 -5.00 -26.00 1.41
C GLY A 99 -5.34 -25.05 0.27
N GLN A 100 -6.16 -25.48 -0.69
CA GLN A 100 -6.57 -24.70 -1.85
C GLN A 100 -8.03 -24.26 -1.75
N VAL A 101 -8.27 -22.97 -1.46
CA VAL A 101 -9.62 -22.41 -1.38
C VAL A 101 -10.41 -22.55 -2.70
N ALA A 102 -9.69 -22.63 -3.83
CA ALA A 102 -10.29 -22.81 -5.15
C ALA A 102 -11.15 -24.09 -5.28
N GLU A 103 -10.93 -25.12 -4.43
CA GLU A 103 -11.74 -26.34 -4.39
C GLU A 103 -13.19 -26.07 -3.99
N LEU A 104 -13.42 -25.05 -3.21
CA LEU A 104 -14.76 -24.62 -2.79
C LEU A 104 -15.48 -23.83 -3.89
N LYS A 105 -14.86 -23.64 -5.05
CA LYS A 105 -15.37 -22.85 -6.19
C LYS A 105 -15.97 -21.50 -5.77
N PRO A 106 -15.27 -20.70 -4.94
CA PRO A 106 -15.76 -19.42 -4.49
C PRO A 106 -15.88 -18.45 -5.66
N ALA A 107 -16.73 -17.44 -5.50
CA ALA A 107 -16.63 -16.26 -6.36
C ALA A 107 -15.26 -15.61 -6.13
N THR A 108 -14.52 -15.40 -7.20
CA THR A 108 -13.23 -14.73 -7.17
C THR A 108 -13.38 -13.27 -7.60
N GLU A 109 -12.42 -12.43 -7.27
CA GLU A 109 -12.36 -11.06 -7.76
C GLU A 109 -12.50 -11.02 -9.30
N PHE A 110 -11.85 -11.93 -10.03
CA PHE A 110 -11.95 -12.03 -11.48
C PHE A 110 -13.38 -12.33 -11.95
N THR A 111 -14.10 -13.26 -11.29
CA THR A 111 -15.48 -13.57 -11.67
C THR A 111 -16.43 -12.43 -11.37
N ILE A 112 -16.27 -11.78 -10.22
CA ILE A 112 -17.06 -10.62 -9.81
C ILE A 112 -16.83 -9.44 -10.77
N ASN A 113 -15.56 -9.13 -11.07
CA ASN A 113 -15.20 -8.04 -12.00
C ASN A 113 -15.68 -8.33 -13.42
N ARG A 114 -15.61 -9.58 -13.87
CA ARG A 114 -16.13 -9.98 -15.18
C ARG A 114 -17.65 -9.76 -15.27
N GLU A 115 -18.40 -10.20 -14.28
CA GLU A 115 -19.84 -10.00 -14.23
C GLU A 115 -20.22 -8.52 -14.18
N LEU A 116 -19.51 -7.73 -13.38
CA LEU A 116 -19.68 -6.28 -13.34
C LEU A 116 -19.38 -5.64 -14.70
N SER A 117 -18.28 -6.02 -15.34
CA SER A 117 -17.90 -5.54 -16.66
C SER A 117 -18.96 -5.86 -17.70
N HIS A 118 -19.54 -7.06 -17.70
CA HIS A 118 -20.62 -7.44 -18.60
C HIS A 118 -21.87 -6.57 -18.38
N ARG A 119 -22.27 -6.35 -17.13
CA ARG A 119 -23.40 -5.48 -16.79
C ARG A 119 -23.18 -4.04 -17.25
N LEU A 120 -22.01 -3.49 -16.98
CA LEU A 120 -21.66 -2.13 -17.40
C LEU A 120 -21.61 -2.00 -18.92
N ARG A 121 -21.11 -3.02 -19.61
CA ARG A 121 -21.07 -3.05 -21.09
C ARG A 121 -22.46 -3.07 -21.69
N ALA A 122 -23.37 -3.83 -21.12
CA ALA A 122 -24.74 -3.98 -21.62
C ALA A 122 -25.56 -2.67 -21.60
N VAL A 123 -25.26 -1.78 -20.65
CA VAL A 123 -25.96 -0.48 -20.50
C VAL A 123 -25.16 0.70 -21.05
N ARG A 124 -23.93 0.47 -21.54
CA ARG A 124 -23.08 1.53 -22.05
C ARG A 124 -23.60 2.01 -23.40
N PRO A 125 -23.82 3.32 -23.60
CA PRO A 125 -24.22 3.85 -24.89
C PRO A 125 -23.10 3.63 -25.93
N ALA A 126 -23.51 3.34 -27.17
CA ALA A 126 -22.58 3.26 -28.29
C ALA A 126 -22.22 4.69 -28.74
N LEU A 127 -21.14 5.21 -28.21
CA LEU A 127 -20.63 6.55 -28.57
C LEU A 127 -19.55 6.45 -29.63
N SER A 128 -19.44 7.47 -30.48
CA SER A 128 -18.40 7.60 -31.48
C SER A 128 -17.98 9.07 -31.66
N GLY A 129 -16.84 9.32 -32.31
CA GLY A 129 -16.35 10.68 -32.59
C GLY A 129 -16.16 11.50 -31.31
N GLU A 130 -16.57 12.75 -31.35
CA GLU A 130 -16.42 13.71 -30.25
C GLU A 130 -17.17 13.31 -28.99
N ALA A 131 -18.34 12.68 -29.14
CA ALA A 131 -19.11 12.21 -27.97
C ALA A 131 -18.38 11.13 -27.17
N LEU A 132 -17.65 10.23 -27.86
CA LEU A 132 -16.80 9.25 -27.22
C LEU A 132 -15.60 9.93 -26.52
N LEU A 133 -14.97 10.89 -27.20
CA LEU A 133 -13.84 11.63 -26.65
C LEU A 133 -14.24 12.37 -25.37
N SER A 134 -15.36 13.09 -25.40
CA SER A 134 -15.90 13.79 -24.22
C SER A 134 -16.18 12.83 -23.07
N ALA A 135 -16.85 11.71 -23.33
CA ALA A 135 -17.15 10.71 -22.32
C ALA A 135 -15.88 10.09 -21.69
N VAL A 136 -14.84 9.87 -22.50
CA VAL A 136 -13.54 9.39 -21.99
C VAL A 136 -12.86 10.44 -21.12
N GLN A 137 -12.83 11.69 -21.54
CA GLN A 137 -12.23 12.79 -20.79
C GLN A 137 -12.95 12.99 -19.43
N GLU A 138 -14.28 12.97 -19.44
CA GLU A 138 -15.09 13.09 -18.24
C GLU A 138 -14.87 11.92 -17.28
N THR A 139 -14.85 10.70 -17.79
CA THR A 139 -14.64 9.49 -16.98
C THR A 139 -13.26 9.47 -16.34
N LEU A 140 -12.23 9.84 -17.09
CA LEU A 140 -10.84 9.86 -16.63
C LEU A 140 -10.51 11.13 -15.84
N ARG A 141 -11.39 12.15 -15.86
CA ARG A 141 -11.14 13.45 -15.23
C ARG A 141 -9.78 14.02 -15.63
N LEU A 142 -9.45 13.90 -16.91
CA LEU A 142 -8.17 14.38 -17.41
C LEU A 142 -8.09 15.89 -17.24
N PRO A 143 -7.00 16.41 -16.71
CA PRO A 143 -6.79 17.87 -16.69
C PRO A 143 -6.71 18.41 -18.13
N PRO A 144 -7.09 19.67 -18.35
CA PRO A 144 -6.93 20.29 -19.65
C PRO A 144 -5.46 20.27 -20.06
N ARG A 145 -5.19 19.98 -21.34
CA ARG A 145 -3.83 20.07 -21.87
C ARG A 145 -3.37 21.53 -21.90
N LEU A 146 -2.38 21.85 -21.10
CA LEU A 146 -1.80 23.19 -21.00
C LEU A 146 -0.60 23.39 -21.95
N GLY A 147 -0.39 22.50 -22.91
CA GLY A 147 0.74 22.52 -23.83
C GLY A 147 1.60 21.26 -23.71
N VAL A 148 2.82 21.34 -24.19
CA VAL A 148 3.82 20.29 -24.01
C VAL A 148 4.36 20.41 -22.60
N PRO A 149 4.27 19.33 -21.78
CA PRO A 149 4.82 19.36 -20.43
C PRO A 149 6.34 19.57 -20.47
N ASP A 150 6.89 20.15 -19.43
CA ASP A 150 8.34 20.12 -19.24
C ASP A 150 8.79 18.68 -19.06
N TYR A 151 9.78 18.26 -19.84
CA TYR A 151 10.28 16.90 -19.78
C TYR A 151 11.79 16.84 -19.97
N ARG A 152 12.39 15.84 -19.33
CA ARG A 152 13.81 15.52 -19.50
C ARG A 152 13.95 14.07 -19.89
N ILE A 153 14.78 13.81 -20.88
CA ILE A 153 15.19 12.45 -21.23
C ILE A 153 16.25 12.02 -20.23
N LEU A 154 15.93 11.06 -19.38
CA LEU A 154 16.85 10.55 -18.38
C LEU A 154 17.86 9.58 -18.99
N GLN A 155 17.36 8.60 -19.76
CA GLN A 155 18.21 7.60 -20.40
C GLN A 155 17.49 6.90 -21.55
N PRO A 156 18.09 6.84 -22.74
CA PRO A 156 17.71 5.89 -23.77
C PRO A 156 18.34 4.53 -23.49
N ILE A 157 17.52 3.48 -23.39
CA ILE A 157 18.01 2.12 -23.14
C ILE A 157 17.72 1.27 -24.38
N PRO A 158 18.74 0.75 -25.07
CA PRO A 158 18.53 -0.23 -26.12
C PRO A 158 17.99 -1.53 -25.52
N ASN A 159 16.94 -2.08 -26.12
CA ASN A 159 16.38 -3.34 -25.67
C ASN A 159 17.06 -4.52 -26.35
N ARG A 160 17.64 -5.44 -25.59
CA ARG A 160 18.31 -6.63 -26.11
C ARG A 160 17.34 -7.64 -26.73
N ASP A 161 16.13 -7.75 -26.15
CA ASP A 161 15.10 -8.70 -26.58
C ASP A 161 14.35 -8.23 -27.83
N PHE A 162 14.37 -6.91 -28.08
CA PHE A 162 13.75 -6.27 -29.24
C PHE A 162 14.75 -5.31 -29.91
N PRO A 163 15.69 -5.83 -30.69
CA PRO A 163 16.82 -5.03 -31.22
C PRO A 163 16.43 -3.89 -32.18
N LYS A 164 15.19 -3.87 -32.67
CA LYS A 164 14.64 -2.78 -33.49
C LYS A 164 13.85 -1.74 -32.67
N SER A 165 13.80 -1.88 -31.35
CA SER A 165 13.11 -0.94 -30.48
C SER A 165 14.08 -0.32 -29.47
N SER A 166 13.80 0.90 -29.07
CA SER A 166 14.47 1.59 -27.99
C SER A 166 13.46 2.04 -26.96
N PHE A 167 13.83 1.99 -25.68
CA PHE A 167 13.07 2.57 -24.59
C PHE A 167 13.72 3.88 -24.18
N VAL A 168 12.90 4.86 -23.92
CA VAL A 168 13.35 6.15 -23.42
C VAL A 168 12.59 6.45 -22.13
N THR A 169 13.33 6.74 -21.08
CA THR A 169 12.73 7.17 -19.81
C THR A 169 12.69 8.69 -19.79
N TYR A 170 11.50 9.23 -19.55
CA TYR A 170 11.27 10.65 -19.38
C TYR A 170 10.94 10.96 -17.93
N ALA A 171 11.50 12.04 -17.39
CA ALA A 171 10.92 12.75 -16.26
C ALA A 171 10.00 13.84 -16.80
N VAL A 172 8.78 13.93 -16.31
CA VAL A 172 7.75 14.89 -16.76
C VAL A 172 7.25 15.61 -15.51
N GLU A 173 7.26 16.97 -15.54
CA GLU A 173 6.76 17.84 -14.47
C GLU A 173 5.46 18.54 -14.90
#